data_98a3cace5f46d6ce9218829e8114b1a5
#
_entry.id   98a3cace5f46d6ce9218829e8114b1a5
#
_cell.length_a   1.000
_cell.length_b   1.000
_cell.length_c   1.000
_cell.angle_alpha   90.00
_cell.angle_beta   90.00
_cell.angle_gamma   90.00
#
_symmetry.space_group_name_H-M   'P 1'
#
loop_
_entity.id
_entity.type
_entity.pdbx_description
1 polymer ?
#
loop_
_entity_poly.entity_id
_entity_poly.type
_entity_poly.pdbx_seq_one_letter_code
_entity_poly.pdbx_strand_id
1 'polypeptide(L)'
;MRIPLMIGAVAALSAMSGLAYGQTSSQPGVVTSGATGVTVNGKPAARSGDTTSNGGALVEGVPNVLINGKPAVVMGDRTHCGGKTTSGSHGVFINGRPMVREGDQTSGCPQ
;
A
#
# COMPACT_ATOMS: atom_id res chain seq x y z
N MET A 1 -53.39 17.00 -22.59
CA MET A 1 -52.92 16.76 -22.37
C MET A 1 -51.86 16.54 -21.93
N ARG A 2 -51.40 16.41 -21.75
CA ARG A 2 -50.65 16.18 -21.35
C ARG A 2 -49.58 16.00 -20.97
N ILE A 3 -48.92 15.80 -20.67
CA ILE A 3 -48.03 15.65 -20.44
C ILE A 3 -47.03 15.49 -20.00
N PRO A 4 -46.61 15.52 -19.95
CA PRO A 4 -45.65 15.45 -19.69
C PRO A 4 -44.69 15.33 -19.16
N LEU A 5 -44.29 15.11 -18.91
CA LEU A 5 -43.45 14.98 -18.51
C LEU A 5 -42.45 14.82 -18.03
N MET A 6 -42.08 14.75 -17.95
CA MET A 6 -41.28 14.61 -17.58
C MET A 6 -40.26 14.44 -17.22
N ILE A 7 -39.94 14.23 -17.13
CA ILE A 7 -39.08 14.08 -16.91
C ILE A 7 -38.12 14.00 -16.46
N GLY A 8 -37.76 13.90 -16.26
CA GLY A 8 -36.87 13.90 -16.01
C GLY A 8 -36.00 13.74 -15.46
N ALA A 9 -35.68 13.50 -15.25
CA ALA A 9 -34.91 13.39 -14.82
C ALA A 9 -33.92 13.17 -14.59
N VAL A 10 -33.45 12.99 -14.44
CA VAL A 10 -32.60 12.81 -14.28
C VAL A 10 -31.57 12.78 -13.90
N ALA A 11 -31.20 12.67 -13.78
CA ALA A 11 -30.34 12.65 -13.55
C ALA A 11 -29.37 12.54 -13.09
N ALA A 12 -29.05 12.34 -12.86
CA ALA A 12 -28.21 12.29 -12.48
C ALA A 12 -27.18 12.10 -12.27
N LEU A 13 -26.80 11.89 -12.21
CA LEU A 13 -25.91 11.72 -12.04
C LEU A 13 -24.90 11.63 -11.83
N SER A 14 -24.63 11.62 -11.90
CA SER A 14 -23.76 11.54 -11.89
C SER A 14 -22.80 11.52 -11.56
N ALA A 15 -22.45 11.27 -11.41
CA ALA A 15 -21.60 11.22 -11.17
C ALA A 15 -20.64 11.23 -10.91
N MET A 16 -20.24 11.11 -10.75
CA MET A 16 -19.33 11.14 -10.46
C MET A 16 -18.42 10.80 -10.55
N SER A 17 -18.36 10.53 -10.64
CA SER A 17 -17.63 10.27 -10.79
C SER A 17 -16.57 10.31 -10.76
N GLY A 18 -16.15 10.18 -10.58
CA GLY A 18 -15.11 10.09 -10.55
C GLY A 18 -14.12 10.24 -10.48
N LEU A 19 -13.85 10.08 -10.53
CA LEU A 19 -12.97 10.28 -10.50
C LEU A 19 -11.90 10.01 -9.94
N ALA A 20 -11.47 9.89 -9.70
CA ALA A 20 -10.42 9.54 -8.79
C ALA A 20 -9.32 8.77 -9.36
N TYR A 21 -9.03 8.93 -10.49
CA TYR A 21 -8.05 8.13 -11.06
C TYR A 21 -6.71 8.68 -10.87
N GLY A 22 -5.72 7.81 -10.83
CA GLY A 22 -4.35 8.16 -10.81
C GLY A 22 -3.91 8.83 -9.54
N GLN A 23 -4.72 8.81 -8.54
CA GLN A 23 -4.36 9.48 -7.33
C GLN A 23 -3.85 8.54 -6.30
N THR A 24 -2.92 9.01 -5.49
CA THR A 24 -2.52 8.28 -4.31
C THR A 24 -3.68 8.30 -3.33
N SER A 25 -3.87 7.22 -2.65
CA SER A 25 -5.00 7.06 -1.75
C SER A 25 -4.61 7.42 -0.33
N SER A 26 -5.48 8.16 0.37
CA SER A 26 -5.32 8.36 1.79
C SER A 26 -5.77 7.14 2.60
N GLN A 27 -6.35 6.15 1.96
CA GLN A 27 -6.74 4.92 2.62
C GLN A 27 -5.52 4.06 2.92
N PRO A 28 -5.56 3.28 3.99
CA PRO A 28 -4.49 2.32 4.25
C PRO A 28 -4.36 1.33 3.11
N GLY A 29 -3.16 0.85 2.92
CA GLY A 29 -2.88 -0.13 1.87
C GLY A 29 -2.17 -1.33 2.43
N VAL A 30 -1.70 -2.18 1.52
CA VAL A 30 -0.93 -3.36 1.88
C VAL A 30 0.27 -3.47 0.95
N VAL A 31 1.28 -4.18 1.43
CA VAL A 31 2.44 -4.52 0.60
C VAL A 31 2.02 -5.62 -0.36
N THR A 32 2.24 -5.40 -1.64
CA THR A 32 1.72 -6.30 -2.67
C THR A 32 2.78 -7.16 -3.35
N SER A 33 4.05 -7.01 -3.00
CA SER A 33 5.09 -7.89 -3.52
C SER A 33 6.17 -8.11 -2.47
N GLY A 34 6.95 -9.16 -2.68
CA GLY A 34 8.02 -9.51 -1.76
C GLY A 34 9.04 -10.41 -2.42
N ALA A 35 10.00 -10.86 -1.63
CA ALA A 35 11.11 -11.66 -2.12
C ALA A 35 10.67 -13.05 -2.54
N THR A 36 11.23 -13.50 -3.65
CA THR A 36 11.07 -14.88 -4.06
C THR A 36 12.04 -15.73 -3.24
N GLY A 37 11.51 -16.78 -2.61
CA GLY A 37 12.35 -17.73 -1.91
C GLY A 37 12.74 -17.34 -0.49
N VAL A 38 12.33 -16.16 -0.02
CA VAL A 38 12.57 -15.75 1.36
C VAL A 38 11.23 -15.40 1.98
N THR A 39 10.84 -16.19 2.97
CA THR A 39 9.55 -15.96 3.64
C THR A 39 9.76 -15.74 5.12
N VAL A 40 8.84 -14.99 5.70
CA VAL A 40 8.78 -14.71 7.11
C VAL A 40 7.37 -15.07 7.57
N ASN A 41 7.27 -16.07 8.42
CA ASN A 41 5.97 -16.57 8.87
C ASN A 41 5.08 -16.96 7.68
N GLY A 42 5.69 -17.57 6.65
CA GLY A 42 4.95 -18.05 5.50
C GLY A 42 4.61 -17.03 4.44
N LYS A 43 5.06 -15.79 4.61
CA LYS A 43 4.79 -14.72 3.64
C LYS A 43 6.09 -14.17 3.08
N PRO A 44 6.13 -13.81 1.81
CA PRO A 44 7.36 -13.25 1.23
C PRO A 44 7.83 -12.02 1.98
N ALA A 45 9.12 -11.97 2.24
CA ALA A 45 9.74 -10.84 2.94
C ALA A 45 9.71 -9.60 2.06
N ALA A 46 9.35 -8.46 2.63
CA ALA A 46 9.30 -7.21 1.88
C ALA A 46 10.68 -6.54 1.83
N ARG A 47 10.96 -5.90 0.72
CA ARG A 47 12.23 -5.23 0.49
C ARG A 47 11.99 -3.85 -0.07
N SER A 48 12.96 -2.99 0.05
CA SER A 48 12.94 -1.70 -0.63
C SER A 48 12.75 -1.92 -2.12
N GLY A 49 11.80 -1.23 -2.71
CA GLY A 49 11.42 -1.40 -4.10
C GLY A 49 10.19 -2.26 -4.32
N ASP A 50 9.76 -3.01 -3.31
CA ASP A 50 8.52 -3.79 -3.43
C ASP A 50 7.32 -2.84 -3.41
N THR A 51 6.23 -3.29 -4.03
CA THR A 51 5.08 -2.43 -4.29
C THR A 51 4.05 -2.46 -3.18
N THR A 52 3.23 -1.41 -3.16
CA THR A 52 2.09 -1.31 -2.25
C THR A 52 0.83 -1.06 -3.06
N SER A 53 -0.32 -1.28 -2.43
CA SER A 53 -1.60 -1.13 -3.11
C SER A 53 -2.06 0.32 -3.24
N ASN A 54 -1.40 1.24 -2.53
CA ASN A 54 -1.97 2.58 -2.41
C ASN A 54 -1.03 3.73 -2.72
N GLY A 55 0.11 3.51 -3.28
CA GLY A 55 0.95 4.67 -3.51
C GLY A 55 2.35 4.40 -3.92
N GLY A 56 2.55 3.31 -4.58
CA GLY A 56 3.85 3.04 -5.15
C GLY A 56 4.69 2.12 -4.29
N ALA A 57 5.98 2.30 -4.31
CA ALA A 57 6.91 1.34 -3.77
C ALA A 57 7.29 1.66 -2.33
N LEU A 58 7.82 0.66 -1.66
CA LEU A 58 8.55 0.85 -0.41
C LEU A 58 9.88 1.50 -0.78
N VAL A 59 10.18 2.63 -0.17
CA VAL A 59 11.36 3.41 -0.56
C VAL A 59 12.46 3.42 0.48
N GLU A 60 12.22 2.78 1.61
CA GLU A 60 13.15 2.76 2.71
C GLU A 60 13.35 1.34 3.19
N GLY A 61 14.54 1.01 3.64
CA GLY A 61 14.81 -0.31 4.19
C GLY A 61 16.05 -0.25 5.05
N VAL A 62 16.35 -1.36 5.72
CA VAL A 62 17.50 -1.48 6.61
C VAL A 62 18.74 -1.72 5.76
N PRO A 63 19.72 -0.79 5.75
CA PRO A 63 20.83 -0.92 4.80
C PRO A 63 21.77 -2.07 5.08
N ASN A 64 21.80 -2.57 6.29
CA ASN A 64 22.73 -3.66 6.64
C ASN A 64 22.10 -5.04 6.59
N VAL A 65 20.87 -5.16 6.14
CA VAL A 65 20.20 -6.46 5.97
C VAL A 65 19.61 -6.50 4.58
N LEU A 66 20.17 -7.34 3.74
CA LEU A 66 19.74 -7.41 2.35
C LEU A 66 19.03 -8.73 2.08
N ILE A 67 17.97 -8.67 1.32
CA ILE A 67 17.21 -9.83 0.87
C ILE A 67 17.25 -9.80 -0.65
N ASN A 68 17.96 -10.77 -1.24
CA ASN A 68 18.17 -10.81 -2.68
C ASN A 68 18.71 -9.48 -3.20
N GLY A 69 19.65 -8.90 -2.43
CA GLY A 69 20.36 -7.69 -2.83
C GLY A 69 19.64 -6.39 -2.54
N LYS A 70 18.48 -6.43 -1.89
CA LYS A 70 17.73 -5.21 -1.59
C LYS A 70 17.50 -5.09 -0.10
N PRO A 71 17.54 -3.87 0.45
CA PRO A 71 17.34 -3.68 1.89
C PRO A 71 16.01 -4.22 2.38
N ALA A 72 16.06 -4.94 3.48
CA ALA A 72 14.85 -5.45 4.12
C ALA A 72 14.04 -4.31 4.72
N VAL A 73 12.72 -4.44 4.70
CA VAL A 73 11.83 -3.41 5.21
C VAL A 73 11.32 -3.81 6.58
N VAL A 74 11.30 -2.85 7.50
CA VAL A 74 10.76 -3.04 8.84
C VAL A 74 9.65 -2.05 9.08
N MET A 75 8.87 -2.32 10.13
CA MET A 75 7.79 -1.43 10.53
C MET A 75 8.32 -0.02 10.76
N GLY A 76 7.58 0.96 10.22
CA GLY A 76 7.97 2.36 10.30
C GLY A 76 8.73 2.87 9.10
N ASP A 77 9.17 1.99 8.21
CA ASP A 77 9.84 2.42 6.98
C ASP A 77 8.84 3.06 6.02
N ARG A 78 9.33 3.98 5.21
CA ARG A 78 8.45 4.84 4.42
C ARG A 78 8.12 4.26 3.07
N THR A 79 6.92 4.64 2.60
CA THR A 79 6.47 4.35 1.25
C THR A 79 6.71 5.57 0.36
N HIS A 80 6.62 5.34 -0.95
CA HIS A 80 6.87 6.39 -1.94
C HIS A 80 5.98 7.60 -1.75
N CYS A 81 4.74 7.41 -1.37
CA CYS A 81 3.80 8.51 -1.22
C CYS A 81 3.93 9.25 0.11
N GLY A 82 4.85 8.84 0.97
CA GLY A 82 5.03 9.46 2.27
C GLY A 82 4.32 8.77 3.41
N GLY A 83 3.69 7.64 3.14
CA GLY A 83 3.13 6.81 4.20
C GLY A 83 4.20 5.94 4.84
N LYS A 84 3.79 5.04 5.71
CA LYS A 84 4.69 4.15 6.44
C LYS A 84 4.13 2.75 6.51
N THR A 85 5.02 1.78 6.69
CA THR A 85 4.61 0.43 7.00
C THR A 85 4.16 0.38 8.45
N THR A 86 3.00 -0.23 8.68
CA THR A 86 2.34 -0.18 9.99
C THR A 86 2.13 -1.54 10.63
N SER A 87 2.44 -2.62 9.94
CA SER A 87 2.42 -3.95 10.55
C SER A 87 3.61 -4.75 10.08
N GLY A 88 3.90 -5.81 10.80
CA GLY A 88 5.03 -6.66 10.50
C GLY A 88 4.92 -7.99 11.21
N SER A 89 5.97 -8.79 11.12
CA SER A 89 5.98 -10.13 11.70
C SER A 89 5.93 -10.06 13.22
N HIS A 90 5.45 -11.14 13.81
CA HIS A 90 5.35 -11.22 15.26
C HIS A 90 6.60 -11.79 15.91
N GLY A 91 7.47 -12.40 15.15
CA GLY A 91 8.61 -13.07 15.74
C GLY A 91 9.95 -12.79 15.08
N VAL A 92 9.97 -11.98 14.04
CA VAL A 92 11.20 -11.66 13.33
C VAL A 92 11.42 -10.18 13.37
N PHE A 93 12.54 -9.79 13.98
CA PHE A 93 12.88 -8.38 14.17
C PHE A 93 14.22 -8.09 13.55
N ILE A 94 14.35 -6.90 12.99
CA ILE A 94 15.60 -6.39 12.47
C ILE A 94 15.84 -5.05 13.14
N ASN A 95 16.95 -4.94 13.85
CA ASN A 95 17.28 -3.71 14.59
C ASN A 95 16.14 -3.29 15.52
N GLY A 96 15.48 -4.28 16.14
CA GLY A 96 14.43 -4.02 17.12
C GLY A 96 13.07 -3.73 16.56
N ARG A 97 12.89 -3.83 15.24
CA ARG A 97 11.59 -3.56 14.61
C ARG A 97 11.09 -4.78 13.87
N PRO A 98 9.77 -5.02 13.89
CA PRO A 98 9.21 -6.16 13.17
C PRO A 98 9.48 -6.07 11.67
N MET A 99 9.86 -7.20 11.09
CA MET A 99 10.11 -7.28 9.66
C MET A 99 8.80 -7.30 8.88
N VAL A 100 8.71 -6.50 7.83
CA VAL A 100 7.53 -6.38 7.00
C VAL A 100 7.51 -7.47 5.94
N ARG A 101 6.31 -7.95 5.62
CA ARG A 101 6.10 -9.03 4.65
C ARG A 101 5.02 -8.60 3.67
N GLU A 102 4.94 -9.31 2.56
CA GLU A 102 3.82 -9.14 1.65
C GLU A 102 2.52 -9.36 2.40
N GLY A 103 1.55 -8.46 2.20
CA GLY A 103 0.29 -8.50 2.92
C GLY A 103 0.26 -7.65 4.17
N ASP A 104 1.42 -7.19 4.65
CA ASP A 104 1.44 -6.28 5.79
C ASP A 104 0.96 -4.90 5.40
N GLN A 105 0.45 -4.17 6.37
CA GLN A 105 -0.27 -2.93 6.12
C GLN A 105 0.64 -1.72 6.02
N THR A 106 0.17 -0.75 5.26
CA THR A 106 0.80 0.56 5.18
C THR A 106 -0.23 1.61 5.53
N SER A 107 0.24 2.74 6.02
CA SER A 107 -0.66 3.86 6.27
C SER A 107 -1.06 4.50 4.94
N GLY A 108 -2.11 5.32 4.98
CA GLY A 108 -2.51 6.06 3.80
C GLY A 108 -1.48 7.11 3.42
N CYS A 109 -1.58 7.57 2.21
CA CYS A 109 -0.68 8.61 1.71
C CYS A 109 -1.16 9.96 2.20
N PRO A 110 -0.26 10.82 2.68
CA PRO A 110 -0.65 12.18 3.06
C PRO A 110 -1.22 12.93 1.86
N GLN A 111 -2.21 13.75 2.13
CA GLN A 111 -2.82 14.59 1.09
C GLN A 111 -2.11 15.92 0.96
#